data_b7e3d33eada6bee75f1ef7f6fe0ea262
#
_entry.id   b7e3d33eada6bee75f1ef7f6fe0ea262
#
_cell.length_a   1.000
_cell.length_b   1.000
_cell.length_c   1.000
_cell.angle_alpha   90.00
_cell.angle_beta   90.00
_cell.angle_gamma   90.00
#
_symmetry.space_group_name_H-M   'P 1'
#
loop_
_entity.id
_entity.type
_entity.pdbx_description
1 polymer ?
#
loop_
_entity_poly.entity_id
_entity_poly.type
_entity_poly.pdbx_seq_one_letter_code
_entity_poly.pdbx_strand_id
1 'polypeptide(L)'
;MSNKFEQIYNQSISKPEEFWREVSEDIFWFKRPTKILNKTNPPFYKWFEDGITNTCYNALDIHIDQGRGKKTALIYDSPITGNKSQFTYEELRSKVSKFAGALKNQGAVKGDRVIIYMPMIP
;
A
#
# COMPACT_ATOMS: atom_id res chain seq x y z
N MET A 1 25.74 -5.98 -22.63
CA MET A 1 25.05 -6.48 -21.41
C MET A 1 23.74 -5.73 -21.29
N SER A 2 22.58 -6.39 -21.40
CA SER A 2 21.31 -5.69 -21.22
C SER A 2 21.21 -5.25 -19.76
N ASN A 3 20.79 -4.02 -19.53
CA ASN A 3 20.62 -3.46 -18.19
C ASN A 3 19.51 -4.26 -17.50
N LYS A 4 19.67 -4.57 -16.20
CA LYS A 4 18.65 -5.26 -15.38
C LYS A 4 17.27 -4.59 -15.52
N PHE A 5 17.24 -3.28 -15.65
CA PHE A 5 16.01 -2.51 -15.90
C PHE A 5 15.33 -2.94 -17.22
N GLU A 6 16.08 -3.02 -18.33
CA GLU A 6 15.52 -3.42 -19.64
C GLU A 6 14.93 -4.83 -19.60
N GLN A 7 15.57 -5.74 -18.91
CA GLN A 7 15.06 -7.12 -18.73
C GLN A 7 13.71 -7.14 -18.02
N ILE A 8 13.64 -6.47 -16.87
CA ILE A 8 12.41 -6.36 -16.05
C ILE A 8 11.31 -5.65 -16.84
N TYR A 9 11.63 -4.54 -17.49
CA TYR A 9 10.69 -3.79 -18.31
C TYR A 9 10.14 -4.63 -19.47
N ASN A 10 11.00 -5.30 -20.21
CA ASN A 10 10.57 -6.16 -21.32
C ASN A 10 9.70 -7.34 -20.84
N GLN A 11 10.02 -7.94 -19.70
CA GLN A 11 9.21 -8.98 -19.09
C GLN A 11 7.82 -8.45 -18.71
N SER A 12 7.75 -7.27 -18.09
CA SER A 12 6.48 -6.67 -17.66
C SER A 12 5.53 -6.35 -18.83
N ILE A 13 6.07 -6.06 -20.01
CA ILE A 13 5.28 -5.77 -21.23
C ILE A 13 4.93 -7.05 -22.00
N SER A 14 5.92 -7.93 -22.20
CA SER A 14 5.73 -9.13 -23.04
C SER A 14 4.91 -10.21 -22.34
N LYS A 15 5.03 -10.32 -21.01
CA LYS A 15 4.36 -11.31 -20.18
C LYS A 15 3.73 -10.70 -18.91
N PRO A 16 2.81 -9.76 -19.05
CA PRO A 16 2.30 -8.97 -17.92
C PRO A 16 1.64 -9.84 -16.83
N GLU A 17 0.89 -10.88 -17.18
CA GLU A 17 0.23 -11.72 -16.18
C GLU A 17 1.21 -12.55 -15.36
N GLU A 18 2.26 -13.09 -15.98
CA GLU A 18 3.33 -13.82 -15.28
C GLU A 18 4.11 -12.87 -14.37
N PHE A 19 4.53 -11.73 -14.92
CA PHE A 19 5.29 -10.72 -14.20
C PHE A 19 4.54 -10.22 -12.95
N TRP A 20 3.29 -9.79 -13.10
CA TRP A 20 2.52 -9.26 -11.99
C TRP A 20 2.08 -10.32 -10.99
N ARG A 21 1.95 -11.58 -11.42
CA ARG A 21 1.78 -12.71 -10.49
C ARG A 21 2.98 -12.85 -9.57
N GLU A 22 4.18 -12.86 -10.14
CA GLU A 22 5.44 -12.98 -9.39
C GLU A 22 5.61 -11.80 -8.42
N VAL A 23 5.50 -10.56 -8.91
CA VAL A 23 5.62 -9.35 -8.08
C VAL A 23 4.57 -9.30 -6.96
N SER A 24 3.37 -9.82 -7.20
CA SER A 24 2.30 -9.85 -6.20
C SER A 24 2.56 -10.79 -5.02
N GLU A 25 3.56 -11.69 -5.11
CA GLU A 25 3.96 -12.56 -4.00
C GLU A 25 4.60 -11.77 -2.84
N ASP A 26 5.17 -10.59 -3.11
CA ASP A 26 5.76 -9.71 -2.11
C ASP A 26 4.69 -8.97 -1.27
N ILE A 27 3.42 -9.05 -1.67
CA ILE A 27 2.30 -8.41 -0.98
C ILE A 27 1.58 -9.45 -0.12
N PHE A 28 1.21 -9.06 1.09
CA PHE A 28 0.33 -9.88 1.93
C PHE A 28 -1.12 -9.82 1.42
N TRP A 29 -1.69 -10.98 1.18
CA TRP A 29 -3.08 -11.17 0.75
C TRP A 29 -3.86 -11.93 1.82
N PHE A 30 -5.00 -11.40 2.25
CA PHE A 30 -5.98 -12.15 3.05
C PHE A 30 -6.65 -13.26 2.21
N LYS A 31 -6.82 -12.99 0.91
CA LYS A 31 -7.20 -13.97 -0.11
C LYS A 31 -6.34 -13.72 -1.35
N ARG A 32 -5.52 -14.69 -1.72
CA ARG A 32 -4.68 -14.59 -2.92
C ARG A 32 -5.55 -14.54 -4.18
N PRO A 33 -5.23 -13.69 -5.16
CA PRO A 33 -5.95 -13.65 -6.42
C PRO A 33 -5.67 -14.93 -7.23
N THR A 34 -6.70 -15.48 -7.83
CA THR A 34 -6.57 -16.58 -8.81
C THR A 34 -6.45 -16.04 -10.22
N LYS A 35 -7.08 -14.89 -10.49
CA LYS A 35 -7.05 -14.20 -11.77
C LYS A 35 -6.24 -12.90 -11.67
N ILE A 36 -5.10 -12.87 -12.35
CA ILE A 36 -4.20 -11.71 -12.30
C ILE A 36 -4.76 -10.55 -13.10
N LEU A 37 -5.20 -10.81 -14.36
CA LEU A 37 -5.72 -9.79 -15.25
C LEU A 37 -7.02 -10.27 -15.90
N ASN A 38 -8.07 -9.47 -15.76
CA ASN A 38 -9.34 -9.67 -16.47
C ASN A 38 -9.43 -8.69 -17.65
N LYS A 39 -9.47 -9.24 -18.88
CA LYS A 39 -9.55 -8.49 -20.14
C LYS A 39 -10.93 -8.59 -20.81
N THR A 40 -11.96 -9.05 -20.10
CA THR A 40 -13.28 -9.32 -20.70
C THR A 40 -14.04 -8.07 -21.15
N ASN A 41 -13.67 -6.88 -20.62
CA ASN A 41 -14.35 -5.62 -20.94
C ASN A 41 -13.32 -4.52 -21.32
N PRO A 42 -12.68 -4.59 -22.50
CA PRO A 42 -11.74 -3.56 -22.93
C PRO A 42 -12.48 -2.23 -23.18
N PRO A 43 -11.85 -1.07 -22.92
CA PRO A 43 -10.51 -0.89 -22.37
C PRO A 43 -10.45 -0.96 -20.84
N PHE A 44 -11.53 -1.28 -20.15
CA PHE A 44 -11.65 -1.28 -18.70
C PHE A 44 -11.19 -2.62 -18.12
N TYR A 45 -9.88 -2.83 -18.07
CA TYR A 45 -9.28 -4.04 -17.50
C TYR A 45 -9.31 -4.00 -15.96
N LYS A 46 -9.39 -5.19 -15.36
CA LYS A 46 -9.33 -5.34 -13.89
C LYS A 46 -8.17 -6.22 -13.51
N TRP A 47 -7.40 -5.77 -12.55
CA TRP A 47 -6.28 -6.51 -11.97
C TRP A 47 -6.65 -7.11 -10.63
N PHE A 48 -6.23 -8.36 -10.39
CA PHE A 48 -6.38 -9.04 -9.08
C PHE A 48 -7.83 -9.02 -8.56
N GLU A 49 -8.82 -9.16 -9.43
CA GLU A 49 -10.24 -8.88 -9.17
C GLU A 49 -10.81 -9.69 -8.00
N ASP A 50 -10.36 -10.93 -7.80
CA ASP A 50 -10.83 -11.85 -6.76
C ASP A 50 -9.89 -11.90 -5.54
N GLY A 51 -8.82 -11.09 -5.53
CA GLY A 51 -7.91 -10.95 -4.40
C GLY A 51 -8.46 -10.04 -3.31
N ILE A 52 -8.05 -10.27 -2.07
CA ILE A 52 -8.36 -9.41 -0.92
C ILE A 52 -7.06 -9.05 -0.22
N THR A 53 -6.75 -7.78 -0.20
CA THR A 53 -5.62 -7.21 0.53
C THR A 53 -6.03 -5.92 1.24
N ASN A 54 -5.18 -5.43 2.12
CA ASN A 54 -5.35 -4.16 2.80
C ASN A 54 -4.02 -3.42 2.78
N THR A 55 -4.00 -2.24 2.18
CA THR A 55 -2.79 -1.43 2.02
C THR A 55 -2.24 -0.99 3.38
N CYS A 56 -3.11 -0.61 4.32
CA CYS A 56 -2.70 -0.21 5.67
C CYS A 56 -2.03 -1.39 6.40
N TYR A 57 -2.60 -2.59 6.33
CA TYR A 57 -2.00 -3.78 6.92
C TYR A 57 -0.60 -4.05 6.35
N ASN A 58 -0.45 -4.00 5.03
CA ASN A 58 0.84 -4.20 4.37
C ASN A 58 1.87 -3.11 4.72
N ALA A 59 1.41 -1.87 4.96
CA ALA A 59 2.29 -0.75 5.27
C ALA A 59 2.69 -0.67 6.76
N LEU A 60 1.85 -1.16 7.67
CA LEU A 60 2.02 -0.97 9.12
C LEU A 60 1.98 -2.29 9.91
N ASP A 61 0.83 -2.96 9.91
CA ASP A 61 0.57 -4.06 10.85
C ASP A 61 1.50 -5.24 10.63
N ILE A 62 1.74 -5.64 9.39
CA ILE A 62 2.64 -6.75 9.04
C ILE A 62 4.07 -6.54 9.58
N HIS A 63 4.53 -5.28 9.64
CA HIS A 63 5.86 -4.98 10.19
C HIS A 63 5.91 -5.17 11.70
N ILE A 64 4.81 -4.91 12.39
CA ILE A 64 4.70 -5.14 13.83
C ILE A 64 4.63 -6.64 14.10
N ASP A 65 3.80 -7.37 13.35
CA ASP A 65 3.66 -8.82 13.47
C ASP A 65 5.00 -9.56 13.20
N GLN A 66 5.87 -8.95 12.37
CA GLN A 66 7.21 -9.44 12.08
C GLN A 66 8.30 -8.93 13.07
N GLY A 67 7.90 -8.36 14.22
CA GLY A 67 8.81 -7.91 15.26
C GLY A 67 9.54 -6.58 14.99
N ARG A 68 9.09 -5.80 14.00
CA ARG A 68 9.66 -4.48 13.66
C ARG A 68 8.94 -3.30 14.31
N GLY A 69 8.02 -3.55 15.26
CA GLY A 69 7.15 -2.52 15.85
C GLY A 69 7.87 -1.31 16.41
N LYS A 70 9.04 -1.52 17.03
CA LYS A 70 9.87 -0.44 17.60
C LYS A 70 10.80 0.24 16.60
N LYS A 71 10.88 -0.22 15.34
CA LYS A 71 11.66 0.47 14.32
C LYS A 71 10.96 1.74 13.86
N THR A 72 11.75 2.75 13.49
CA THR A 72 11.24 3.99 12.89
C THR A 72 10.56 3.68 11.56
N ALA A 73 9.27 4.04 11.45
CA ALA A 73 8.44 3.87 10.26
C ALA A 73 8.34 5.18 9.45
N LEU A 74 8.34 6.34 10.14
CA LEU A 74 8.19 7.65 9.52
C LEU A 74 9.16 8.63 10.15
N ILE A 75 9.88 9.37 9.29
CA ILE A 75 10.71 10.52 9.68
C ILE A 75 10.13 11.75 9.00
N TYR A 76 9.84 12.77 9.79
CA TYR A 76 9.40 14.07 9.31
C TYR A 76 10.47 15.11 9.62
N ASP A 77 10.85 15.86 8.60
CA ASP A 77 11.79 16.97 8.71
C ASP A 77 11.29 18.14 7.86
N SER A 78 10.91 19.23 8.49
CA SER A 78 10.38 20.42 7.81
C SER A 78 11.38 21.56 7.89
N PRO A 79 12.04 21.94 6.79
CA PRO A 79 12.93 23.10 6.76
C PRO A 79 12.17 24.43 6.94
N ILE A 80 10.85 24.44 6.67
CA ILE A 80 10.02 25.65 6.78
C ILE A 80 9.70 25.96 8.24
N THR A 81 9.31 24.92 9.02
CA THR A 81 8.91 25.09 10.43
C THR A 81 10.02 24.77 11.42
N GLY A 82 11.12 24.16 10.95
CA GLY A 82 12.21 23.62 11.78
C GLY A 82 11.81 22.37 12.58
N ASN A 83 10.60 21.87 12.40
CA ASN A 83 10.09 20.71 13.16
C ASN A 83 10.66 19.41 12.59
N LYS A 84 11.16 18.56 13.52
CA LYS A 84 11.58 17.19 13.23
C LYS A 84 10.84 16.24 14.15
N SER A 85 10.35 15.14 13.61
CA SER A 85 9.73 14.09 14.40
C SER A 85 9.97 12.71 13.79
N GLN A 86 9.88 11.68 14.63
CA GLN A 86 9.97 10.29 14.21
C GLN A 86 8.85 9.51 14.86
N PHE A 87 8.34 8.54 14.13
CA PHE A 87 7.31 7.62 14.63
C PHE A 87 7.74 6.19 14.36
N THR A 88 7.63 5.34 15.37
CA THR A 88 7.77 3.88 15.20
C THR A 88 6.54 3.30 14.50
N TYR A 89 6.63 2.06 14.02
CA TYR A 89 5.47 1.35 13.45
C TYR A 89 4.32 1.24 14.45
N GLU A 90 4.60 0.96 15.72
CA GLU A 90 3.57 0.88 16.77
C GLU A 90 2.88 2.22 17.02
N GLU A 91 3.65 3.31 17.14
CA GLU A 91 3.11 4.66 17.32
C GLU A 91 2.28 5.10 16.12
N LEU A 92 2.77 4.85 14.92
CA LEU A 92 2.07 5.21 13.69
C LEU A 92 0.78 4.40 13.55
N ARG A 93 0.79 3.09 13.80
CA ARG A 93 -0.42 2.26 13.84
C ARG A 93 -1.44 2.79 14.82
N SER A 94 -1.01 3.17 16.03
CA SER A 94 -1.92 3.73 17.04
C SER A 94 -2.59 5.02 16.55
N LYS A 95 -1.83 5.93 15.92
CA LYS A 95 -2.38 7.18 15.34
C LYS A 95 -3.36 6.89 14.21
N VAL A 96 -2.98 6.04 13.26
CA VAL A 96 -3.82 5.63 12.11
C VAL A 96 -5.12 4.97 12.58
N SER A 97 -5.05 4.10 13.58
CA SER A 97 -6.23 3.44 14.15
C SER A 97 -7.21 4.42 14.80
N LYS A 98 -6.69 5.41 15.55
CA LYS A 98 -7.51 6.47 16.15
C LYS A 98 -8.18 7.33 15.08
N PHE A 99 -7.45 7.69 14.03
CA PHE A 99 -7.99 8.47 12.93
C PHE A 99 -9.06 7.69 12.13
N ALA A 100 -8.81 6.40 11.87
CA ALA A 100 -9.81 5.53 11.25
C ALA A 100 -11.10 5.44 12.08
N GLY A 101 -10.97 5.35 13.42
CA GLY A 101 -12.10 5.41 14.34
C GLY A 101 -12.87 6.72 14.25
N ALA A 102 -12.17 7.86 14.15
CA ALA A 102 -12.79 9.17 14.00
C ALA A 102 -13.58 9.27 12.67
N LEU A 103 -13.01 8.80 11.56
CA LEU A 103 -13.71 8.75 10.27
C LEU A 103 -14.96 7.88 10.34
N LYS A 104 -14.86 6.72 10.96
CA LYS A 104 -16.02 5.83 11.16
C LYS A 104 -17.12 6.49 11.98
N ASN A 105 -16.76 7.23 13.03
CA ASN A 105 -17.72 7.98 13.85
C ASN A 105 -18.39 9.14 13.08
N GLN A 106 -17.73 9.67 12.04
CA GLN A 106 -18.31 10.66 11.12
C GLN A 106 -19.16 10.02 10.02
N GLY A 107 -19.34 8.70 10.04
CA GLY A 107 -20.19 7.97 9.10
C GLY A 107 -19.49 7.42 7.87
N ALA A 108 -18.15 7.48 7.80
CA ALA A 108 -17.42 6.90 6.67
C ALA A 108 -17.65 5.37 6.59
N VAL A 109 -18.00 4.90 5.39
CA VAL A 109 -18.30 3.50 5.10
C VAL A 109 -17.54 3.00 3.88
N LYS A 110 -17.56 1.68 3.67
CA LYS A 110 -16.92 1.08 2.50
C LYS A 110 -17.53 1.63 1.20
N GLY A 111 -16.66 2.12 0.33
CA GLY A 111 -17.03 2.70 -0.97
C GLY A 111 -16.99 4.22 -1.00
N ASP A 112 -16.87 4.88 0.16
CA ASP A 112 -16.69 6.33 0.21
C ASP A 112 -15.37 6.76 -0.39
N ARG A 113 -15.37 7.96 -0.95
CA ARG A 113 -14.18 8.62 -1.47
C ARG A 113 -13.74 9.69 -0.50
N VAL A 114 -12.55 9.51 0.08
CA VAL A 114 -11.95 10.46 1.01
C VAL A 114 -10.93 11.31 0.26
N ILE A 115 -11.08 12.63 0.31
CA ILE A 115 -10.15 13.59 -0.30
C ILE A 115 -9.24 14.11 0.81
N ILE A 116 -7.93 14.04 0.60
CA ILE A 116 -6.92 14.63 1.48
C ILE A 116 -6.50 15.98 0.87
N TYR A 117 -6.84 17.07 1.56
CA TYR A 117 -6.48 18.42 1.16
C TYR A 117 -5.68 19.10 2.27
N MET A 118 -4.40 18.75 2.34
CA MET A 118 -3.45 19.26 3.34
C MET A 118 -2.01 19.15 2.82
N PRO A 119 -1.05 19.90 3.38
CA PRO A 119 0.38 19.72 3.07
C PRO A 119 0.89 18.36 3.54
N MET A 120 2.11 18.01 3.12
CA MET A 120 2.81 16.79 3.54
C MET A 120 3.30 16.92 4.98
N ILE A 121 2.45 16.58 5.91
CA ILE A 121 2.68 16.59 7.36
C ILE A 121 2.31 15.22 7.94
N PRO A 122 2.91 14.82 9.09
CA PRO A 122 2.55 13.57 9.76
C PRO A 122 1.18 13.62 10.41
#